data_383b0f28970d7607bb71b5769e330731
#
_entry.id   383b0f28970d7607bb71b5769e330731
#
_cell.length_a   1.000
_cell.length_b   1.000
_cell.length_c   1.000
_cell.angle_alpha   90.00
_cell.angle_beta   90.00
_cell.angle_gamma   90.00
#
_symmetry.space_group_name_H-M   'P 1'
#
loop_
_entity.id
_entity.type
_entity.pdbx_description
1 polymer ?
#
loop_
_entity_poly.entity_id
_entity_poly.type
_entity_poly.pdbx_seq_one_letter_code
_entity_poly.pdbx_strand_id
1 'polypeptide(L)'
;MKKLAELKPGDRFMYGGVEWVKFEDIGAGTLCLAAEPVFRRAFDEENCNDWRKSSLRRELNGAFLDALVAEGADRAAFLDWESDLTADDGMTDYGTAVDKIALRSDALCRKYREITPPVDEWCWNLTPWTCDASASCGVRSVYSSGAMDWNDAYYGYMGRSPALLSEICNLGIYPRRGRRRRAGRAP
;
A
#
# COMPACT_ATOMS: atom_id res chain seq x y z
N MET A 1 -15.05 9.05 -19.41
CA MET A 1 -14.14 8.54 -18.38
C MET A 1 -14.16 9.52 -17.22
N LYS A 2 -14.34 9.06 -15.99
CA LYS A 2 -14.24 9.93 -14.80
C LYS A 2 -12.76 10.27 -14.55
N LYS A 3 -12.50 11.51 -14.13
CA LYS A 3 -11.17 11.88 -13.62
C LYS A 3 -10.98 11.36 -12.20
N LEU A 4 -9.74 11.17 -11.76
CA LEU A 4 -9.44 10.74 -10.39
C LEU A 4 -10.05 11.67 -9.34
N ALA A 5 -10.02 12.97 -9.58
CA ALA A 5 -10.66 14.00 -8.73
C ALA A 5 -12.20 13.86 -8.62
N GLU A 6 -12.87 13.21 -9.59
CA GLU A 6 -14.33 13.01 -9.56
C GLU A 6 -14.75 11.79 -8.74
N LEU A 7 -13.79 10.96 -8.33
CA LEU A 7 -14.04 9.81 -7.45
C LEU A 7 -14.18 10.27 -6.00
N LYS A 8 -15.00 9.52 -5.25
CA LYS A 8 -15.17 9.73 -3.80
C LYS A 8 -14.23 8.83 -3.01
N PRO A 9 -13.90 9.16 -1.75
CA PRO A 9 -13.24 8.22 -0.85
C PRO A 9 -13.96 6.88 -0.82
N GLY A 10 -13.21 5.78 -0.97
CA GLY A 10 -13.73 4.41 -1.08
C GLY A 10 -14.03 3.94 -2.52
N ASP A 11 -14.14 4.83 -3.50
CA ASP A 11 -14.32 4.43 -4.90
C ASP A 11 -13.07 3.70 -5.42
N ARG A 12 -13.30 2.71 -6.29
CA ARG A 12 -12.24 1.89 -6.89
C ARG A 12 -12.01 2.25 -8.35
N PHE A 13 -10.75 2.17 -8.78
CA PHE A 13 -10.35 2.42 -10.16
C PHE A 13 -9.13 1.55 -10.55
N MET A 14 -8.95 1.34 -11.86
CA MET A 14 -7.80 0.61 -12.40
C MET A 14 -6.73 1.57 -12.89
N TYR A 15 -5.48 1.33 -12.52
CA TYR A 15 -4.33 2.04 -13.05
C TYR A 15 -3.07 1.18 -12.99
N GLY A 16 -2.32 1.10 -14.09
CA GLY A 16 -1.12 0.26 -14.18
C GLY A 16 -1.38 -1.22 -13.88
N GLY A 17 -2.51 -1.77 -14.35
CA GLY A 17 -2.87 -3.17 -14.11
C GLY A 17 -3.35 -3.49 -12.69
N VAL A 18 -3.31 -2.54 -11.77
CA VAL A 18 -3.72 -2.69 -10.36
C VAL A 18 -5.03 -1.97 -10.09
N GLU A 19 -5.93 -2.58 -9.30
CA GLU A 19 -7.11 -1.92 -8.76
C GLU A 19 -6.73 -1.12 -7.50
N TRP A 20 -7.07 0.15 -7.49
CA TRP A 20 -6.81 1.08 -6.39
C TRP A 20 -8.10 1.53 -5.73
N VAL A 21 -8.04 1.85 -4.45
CA VAL A 21 -9.09 2.53 -3.68
C VAL A 21 -8.65 3.96 -3.41
N LYS A 22 -9.48 4.93 -3.77
CA LYS A 22 -9.23 6.32 -3.42
C LYS A 22 -9.41 6.52 -1.91
N PHE A 23 -8.43 7.15 -1.26
CA PHE A 23 -8.56 7.57 0.14
C PHE A 23 -8.98 9.04 0.21
N GLU A 24 -8.10 9.96 -0.16
CA GLU A 24 -8.41 11.40 -0.14
C GLU A 24 -7.51 12.17 -1.11
N ASP A 25 -7.91 13.40 -1.45
CA ASP A 25 -7.07 14.32 -2.19
C ASP A 25 -6.15 15.07 -1.22
N ILE A 26 -4.83 15.07 -1.49
CA ILE A 26 -3.80 15.68 -0.64
C ILE A 26 -2.92 16.57 -1.52
N GLY A 27 -3.04 17.89 -1.34
CA GLY A 27 -2.24 18.85 -2.12
C GLY A 27 -2.41 18.68 -3.62
N ALA A 28 -1.33 18.30 -4.32
CA ALA A 28 -1.33 18.12 -5.77
C ALA A 28 -1.70 16.70 -6.22
N GLY A 29 -2.09 15.81 -5.31
CA GLY A 29 -2.33 14.40 -5.64
C GLY A 29 -3.47 13.77 -4.87
N THR A 30 -3.75 12.53 -5.21
CA THR A 30 -4.75 11.67 -4.55
C THR A 30 -4.05 10.50 -3.89
N LEU A 31 -4.23 10.36 -2.58
CA LEU A 31 -3.76 9.19 -1.85
C LEU A 31 -4.66 7.99 -2.15
N CYS A 32 -4.05 6.90 -2.57
CA CYS A 32 -4.73 5.67 -2.94
C CYS A 32 -4.08 4.46 -2.28
N LEU A 33 -4.83 3.38 -2.13
CA LEU A 33 -4.35 2.10 -1.65
C LEU A 33 -4.67 1.02 -2.69
N ALA A 34 -3.74 0.10 -2.96
CA ALA A 34 -4.06 -1.09 -3.74
C ALA A 34 -5.24 -1.85 -3.10
N ALA A 35 -6.27 -2.15 -3.88
CA ALA A 35 -7.50 -2.77 -3.37
C ALA A 35 -7.29 -4.19 -2.85
N GLU A 36 -6.35 -4.91 -3.47
CA GLU A 36 -5.94 -6.27 -3.09
C GLU A 36 -4.45 -6.30 -2.76
N PRO A 37 -3.97 -7.29 -2.02
CA PRO A 37 -2.53 -7.51 -1.84
C PRO A 37 -1.83 -7.69 -3.18
N VAL A 38 -0.73 -6.98 -3.38
CA VAL A 38 0.01 -6.98 -4.65
C VAL A 38 1.26 -7.87 -4.62
N PHE A 39 1.64 -8.35 -3.43
CA PHE A 39 2.79 -9.24 -3.26
C PHE A 39 2.66 -10.08 -1.97
N ARG A 40 3.52 -11.11 -1.86
CA ARG A 40 3.76 -11.86 -0.63
C ARG A 40 5.28 -11.95 -0.42
N ARG A 41 5.80 -11.14 0.50
CA ARG A 41 7.23 -11.00 0.75
C ARG A 41 7.52 -10.70 2.21
N ALA A 42 8.76 -10.92 2.64
CA ALA A 42 9.28 -10.36 3.88
C ALA A 42 9.26 -8.82 3.80
N PHE A 43 9.14 -8.15 4.93
CA PHE A 43 9.40 -6.71 5.01
C PHE A 43 10.87 -6.43 4.70
N ASP A 44 11.74 -7.24 5.27
CA ASP A 44 13.17 -7.26 4.94
C ASP A 44 13.77 -8.67 5.12
N GLU A 45 14.55 -9.10 4.12
CA GLU A 45 15.15 -10.44 4.10
C GLU A 45 16.24 -10.63 5.17
N GLU A 46 16.86 -9.53 5.63
CA GLU A 46 17.87 -9.51 6.69
C GLU A 46 17.29 -9.18 8.07
N ASN A 47 15.97 -9.24 8.21
CA ASN A 47 15.25 -8.96 9.45
C ASN A 47 15.48 -7.55 10.01
N CYS A 48 15.55 -6.53 9.15
CA CYS A 48 15.66 -5.14 9.53
C CYS A 48 14.29 -4.45 9.47
N ASN A 49 13.87 -3.83 10.57
CA ASN A 49 12.59 -3.12 10.64
C ASN A 49 12.69 -1.63 10.25
N ASP A 50 13.87 -1.17 9.83
CA ASP A 50 14.07 0.17 9.28
C ASP A 50 13.61 0.20 7.81
N TRP A 51 12.46 0.83 7.54
CA TRP A 51 11.91 0.96 6.20
C TRP A 51 12.92 1.49 5.18
N ARG A 52 13.79 2.41 5.57
CA ARG A 52 14.80 3.01 4.68
C ARG A 52 15.76 1.98 4.09
N LYS A 53 15.97 0.85 4.79
CA LYS A 53 16.86 -0.26 4.41
C LYS A 53 16.13 -1.45 3.85
N SER A 54 14.81 -1.54 4.05
CA SER A 54 13.96 -2.67 3.70
C SER A 54 14.13 -3.14 2.25
N SER A 55 14.25 -4.45 2.07
CA SER A 55 14.25 -5.09 0.74
C SER A 55 12.92 -4.88 0.03
N LEU A 56 11.80 -4.87 0.78
CA LEU A 56 10.48 -4.59 0.24
C LEU A 56 10.35 -3.16 -0.31
N ARG A 57 10.92 -2.15 0.37
CA ARG A 57 10.96 -0.77 -0.14
C ARG A 57 11.64 -0.70 -1.50
N ARG A 58 12.79 -1.39 -1.65
CA ARG A 58 13.52 -1.43 -2.92
C ARG A 58 12.69 -2.10 -4.02
N GLU A 59 12.00 -3.18 -3.70
CA GLU A 59 11.11 -3.88 -4.64
C GLU A 59 9.97 -2.98 -5.11
N LEU A 60 9.28 -2.30 -4.18
CA LEU A 60 8.12 -1.45 -4.49
C LEU A 60 8.48 -0.25 -5.37
N ASN A 61 9.62 0.39 -5.09
CA ASN A 61 10.07 1.57 -5.85
C ASN A 61 10.94 1.21 -7.07
N GLY A 62 11.25 -0.07 -7.24
CA GLY A 62 11.96 -0.65 -8.40
C GLY A 62 11.05 -1.50 -9.27
N ALA A 63 11.18 -2.82 -9.15
CA ALA A 63 10.54 -3.78 -10.04
C ALA A 63 9.01 -3.67 -10.08
N PHE A 64 8.35 -3.41 -8.94
CA PHE A 64 6.91 -3.24 -8.91
C PHE A 64 6.46 -1.96 -9.64
N LEU A 65 7.11 -0.83 -9.40
CA LEU A 65 6.82 0.42 -10.11
C LEU A 65 7.09 0.26 -11.62
N ASP A 66 8.14 -0.46 -12.01
CA ASP A 66 8.44 -0.78 -13.42
C ASP A 66 7.33 -1.63 -14.06
N ALA A 67 6.79 -2.59 -13.31
CA ALA A 67 5.67 -3.41 -13.77
C ALA A 67 4.39 -2.59 -13.99
N LEU A 68 4.08 -1.64 -13.08
CA LEU A 68 2.94 -0.73 -13.28
C LEU A 68 3.10 0.12 -14.55
N VAL A 69 4.31 0.58 -14.83
CA VAL A 69 4.61 1.35 -16.06
C VAL A 69 4.47 0.48 -17.30
N ALA A 70 4.92 -0.77 -17.26
CA ALA A 70 4.74 -1.73 -18.35
C ALA A 70 3.26 -2.02 -18.66
N GLU A 71 2.39 -1.97 -17.64
CA GLU A 71 0.93 -2.07 -17.74
C GLU A 71 0.24 -0.73 -18.09
N GLY A 72 1.01 0.28 -18.51
CA GLY A 72 0.52 1.54 -19.05
C GLY A 72 0.35 2.68 -18.05
N ALA A 73 0.87 2.56 -16.82
CA ALA A 73 0.92 3.69 -15.91
C ALA A 73 2.00 4.70 -16.34
N ASP A 74 1.73 5.99 -16.12
CA ASP A 74 2.75 7.04 -16.24
C ASP A 74 3.56 7.10 -14.94
N ARG A 75 4.87 6.87 -15.01
CA ARG A 75 5.77 6.98 -13.86
C ARG A 75 5.71 8.35 -13.20
N ALA A 76 5.55 9.43 -13.96
CA ALA A 76 5.47 10.79 -13.44
C ALA A 76 4.18 11.07 -12.65
N ALA A 77 3.16 10.22 -12.82
CA ALA A 77 1.94 10.31 -12.05
C ALA A 77 2.10 9.84 -10.59
N PHE A 78 3.10 9.01 -10.30
CA PHE A 78 3.44 8.63 -8.92
C PHE A 78 4.26 9.74 -8.28
N LEU A 79 3.62 10.53 -7.44
CA LEU A 79 4.26 11.65 -6.74
C LEU A 79 5.11 11.14 -5.57
N ASP A 80 6.07 11.96 -5.17
CA ASP A 80 6.84 11.69 -3.96
C ASP A 80 5.92 11.83 -2.73
N TRP A 81 5.99 10.82 -1.87
CA TRP A 81 5.26 10.73 -0.62
C TRP A 81 6.24 10.59 0.53
N GLU A 82 6.21 11.54 1.48
CA GLU A 82 6.98 11.44 2.70
C GLU A 82 6.21 10.65 3.75
N SER A 83 6.82 9.57 4.22
CA SER A 83 6.31 8.72 5.30
C SER A 83 7.05 9.01 6.59
N ASP A 84 6.30 9.22 7.67
CA ASP A 84 6.83 9.27 9.04
C ASP A 84 7.13 7.84 9.50
N LEU A 85 8.36 7.61 9.98
CA LEU A 85 8.86 6.33 10.48
C LEU A 85 8.93 6.27 12.00
N THR A 86 8.20 7.14 12.70
CA THR A 86 8.06 7.07 14.15
C THR A 86 7.57 5.68 14.55
N ALA A 87 8.29 5.05 15.46
CA ALA A 87 7.97 3.71 15.93
C ALA A 87 6.74 3.71 16.85
N ASP A 88 6.15 2.53 17.06
CA ASP A 88 4.95 2.35 17.90
C ASP A 88 5.19 2.76 19.37
N ASP A 89 6.43 2.61 19.85
CA ASP A 89 6.87 3.06 21.18
C ASP A 89 7.19 4.58 21.25
N GLY A 90 7.10 5.30 20.13
CA GLY A 90 7.34 6.74 20.04
C GLY A 90 8.77 7.14 19.72
N MET A 91 9.70 6.19 19.52
CA MET A 91 11.06 6.50 19.06
C MET A 91 11.06 7.05 17.64
N THR A 92 11.92 8.06 17.37
CA THR A 92 11.94 8.79 16.08
C THR A 92 13.24 8.65 15.29
N ASP A 93 14.13 7.76 15.70
CA ASP A 93 15.50 7.63 15.16
C ASP A 93 15.55 7.27 13.67
N TYR A 94 14.49 6.67 13.14
CA TYR A 94 14.37 6.39 11.71
C TYR A 94 13.90 7.61 10.88
N GLY A 95 13.40 8.67 11.54
CA GLY A 95 13.01 9.91 10.87
C GLY A 95 11.90 9.71 9.83
N THR A 96 12.17 10.07 8.57
CA THR A 96 11.24 9.97 7.45
C THR A 96 11.85 9.23 6.26
N ALA A 97 11.00 8.79 5.34
CA ALA A 97 11.40 8.28 4.03
C ALA A 97 10.52 8.87 2.93
N VAL A 98 11.11 9.17 1.77
CA VAL A 98 10.39 9.65 0.59
C VAL A 98 10.38 8.56 -0.46
N ASP A 99 9.18 8.18 -0.91
CA ASP A 99 8.94 7.09 -1.85
C ASP A 99 7.84 7.43 -2.86
N LYS A 100 7.83 6.77 -4.03
CA LYS A 100 6.69 6.78 -4.95
C LYS A 100 5.58 5.83 -4.48
N ILE A 101 6.01 4.71 -3.89
CA ILE A 101 5.12 3.66 -3.37
C ILE A 101 5.68 3.23 -2.01
N ALA A 102 4.85 3.27 -0.98
CA ALA A 102 5.22 2.88 0.37
C ALA A 102 4.26 1.80 0.92
N LEU A 103 4.45 1.38 2.15
CA LEU A 103 3.41 0.75 2.95
C LEU A 103 2.62 1.83 3.70
N ARG A 104 1.41 1.53 4.12
CA ARG A 104 0.67 2.43 5.00
C ARG A 104 1.20 2.35 6.42
N SER A 105 1.22 3.47 7.13
CA SER A 105 1.49 3.49 8.56
C SER A 105 0.26 3.08 9.37
N ASP A 106 0.45 2.78 10.65
CA ASP A 106 -0.64 2.55 11.60
C ASP A 106 -1.61 3.73 11.66
N ALA A 107 -1.11 4.96 11.57
CA ALA A 107 -1.94 6.16 11.52
C ALA A 107 -2.88 6.15 10.30
N LEU A 108 -2.37 5.79 9.11
CA LEU A 108 -3.19 5.66 7.90
C LEU A 108 -4.20 4.51 8.03
N CYS A 109 -3.80 3.38 8.63
CA CYS A 109 -4.71 2.26 8.88
C CYS A 109 -5.89 2.67 9.77
N ARG A 110 -5.64 3.43 10.82
CA ARG A 110 -6.69 3.95 11.72
C ARG A 110 -7.57 4.96 11.01
N LYS A 111 -6.96 5.92 10.29
CA LYS A 111 -7.67 7.01 9.59
C LYS A 111 -8.64 6.49 8.54
N TYR A 112 -8.23 5.50 7.74
CA TYR A 112 -9.02 5.00 6.59
C TYR A 112 -9.66 3.63 6.84
N ARG A 113 -9.81 3.23 8.10
CA ARG A 113 -10.35 1.92 8.48
C ARG A 113 -11.65 1.56 7.76
N GLU A 114 -12.59 2.51 7.72
CA GLU A 114 -13.96 2.29 7.19
C GLU A 114 -14.01 2.09 5.67
N ILE A 115 -13.03 2.62 4.94
CA ILE A 115 -12.97 2.54 3.48
C ILE A 115 -11.89 1.59 2.97
N THR A 116 -11.08 1.03 3.87
CA THR A 116 -10.07 0.02 3.51
C THR A 116 -10.76 -1.31 3.26
N PRO A 117 -10.67 -1.89 2.06
CA PRO A 117 -11.23 -3.21 1.80
C PRO A 117 -10.60 -4.27 2.73
N PRO A 118 -11.37 -5.26 3.23
CA PRO A 118 -10.81 -6.36 4.01
C PRO A 118 -9.84 -7.19 3.15
N VAL A 119 -8.93 -7.89 3.80
CA VAL A 119 -8.02 -8.88 3.20
C VAL A 119 -8.16 -10.20 3.95
N ASP A 120 -7.88 -11.31 3.28
CA ASP A 120 -8.03 -12.63 3.88
C ASP A 120 -6.87 -13.01 4.81
N GLU A 121 -5.73 -12.33 4.67
CA GLU A 121 -4.50 -12.59 5.43
C GLU A 121 -3.95 -11.28 6.04
N TRP A 122 -2.83 -11.40 6.75
CA TRP A 122 -2.09 -10.29 7.32
C TRP A 122 -1.46 -9.41 6.23
N CYS A 123 -1.39 -8.11 6.51
CA CYS A 123 -0.63 -7.18 5.70
C CYS A 123 0.39 -6.43 6.54
N TRP A 124 1.58 -6.22 5.98
CA TRP A 124 2.56 -5.32 6.56
C TRP A 124 2.05 -3.89 6.63
N ASN A 125 2.39 -3.22 7.72
CA ASN A 125 2.38 -1.77 7.83
C ASN A 125 3.82 -1.23 7.74
N LEU A 126 3.96 0.09 7.67
CA LEU A 126 5.24 0.78 7.62
C LEU A 126 5.88 0.94 9.01
N THR A 127 5.04 1.03 10.07
CA THR A 127 5.43 1.41 11.42
C THR A 127 6.31 0.34 12.08
N PRO A 128 7.56 0.64 12.46
CA PRO A 128 8.36 -0.28 13.24
C PRO A 128 7.83 -0.42 14.67
N TRP A 129 8.06 -1.54 15.32
CA TRP A 129 7.74 -1.73 16.73
C TRP A 129 8.55 -0.80 17.63
N THR A 130 9.85 -0.72 17.37
CA THR A 130 10.83 0.14 18.04
C THR A 130 11.94 0.50 17.05
N CYS A 131 12.66 1.60 17.29
CA CYS A 131 13.88 1.91 16.56
C CYS A 131 15.14 1.25 17.16
N ASP A 132 15.01 0.58 18.30
CA ASP A 132 16.12 -0.19 18.91
C ASP A 132 16.15 -1.62 18.34
N ALA A 133 16.94 -1.82 17.29
CA ALA A 133 17.10 -3.13 16.65
C ALA A 133 17.68 -4.21 17.57
N SER A 134 18.32 -3.85 18.72
CA SER A 134 18.80 -4.80 19.70
C SER A 134 17.65 -5.35 20.58
N ALA A 135 16.57 -4.57 20.71
CA ALA A 135 15.39 -4.97 21.45
C ALA A 135 14.40 -5.78 20.59
N SER A 136 14.17 -5.36 19.35
CA SER A 136 13.25 -6.05 18.42
C SER A 136 13.47 -5.61 16.97
N CYS A 137 13.31 -6.54 16.04
CA CYS A 137 13.20 -6.29 14.60
C CYS A 137 11.74 -6.33 14.12
N GLY A 138 10.79 -6.14 15.03
CA GLY A 138 9.36 -6.19 14.76
C GLY A 138 8.85 -5.02 13.93
N VAL A 139 7.90 -5.33 13.05
CA VAL A 139 7.15 -4.36 12.22
C VAL A 139 5.67 -4.57 12.47
N ARG A 140 4.91 -3.49 12.50
CA ARG A 140 3.46 -3.56 12.66
C ARG A 140 2.80 -4.23 11.47
N SER A 141 1.75 -4.97 11.75
CA SER A 141 0.94 -5.66 10.76
C SER A 141 -0.55 -5.49 11.08
N VAL A 142 -1.41 -5.73 10.10
CA VAL A 142 -2.85 -5.64 10.26
C VAL A 142 -3.53 -6.92 9.75
N TYR A 143 -4.43 -7.48 10.56
CA TYR A 143 -5.28 -8.62 10.21
C TYR A 143 -6.43 -8.25 9.29
N SER A 144 -7.08 -9.28 8.74
CA SER A 144 -8.35 -9.15 8.01
C SER A 144 -9.46 -8.45 8.82
N SER A 145 -9.49 -8.66 10.12
CA SER A 145 -10.42 -7.98 11.05
C SER A 145 -10.10 -6.49 11.26
N GLY A 146 -8.94 -6.01 10.78
CA GLY A 146 -8.41 -4.69 11.08
C GLY A 146 -7.74 -4.59 12.46
N ALA A 147 -7.60 -5.69 13.20
CA ALA A 147 -6.78 -5.73 14.40
C ALA A 147 -5.30 -5.56 14.02
N MET A 148 -4.54 -4.85 14.85
CA MET A 148 -3.12 -4.61 14.64
C MET A 148 -2.29 -5.51 15.54
N ASP A 149 -1.20 -6.02 14.99
CA ASP A 149 -0.22 -6.84 15.67
C ASP A 149 1.19 -6.49 15.17
N TRP A 150 2.18 -7.28 15.50
CA TRP A 150 3.55 -7.13 15.02
C TRP A 150 4.16 -8.49 14.68
N ASN A 151 5.14 -8.48 13.79
CA ASN A 151 5.92 -9.66 13.45
C ASN A 151 7.34 -9.25 13.07
N ASP A 152 8.27 -10.21 13.19
CA ASP A 152 9.64 -9.99 12.74
C ASP A 152 9.69 -9.74 11.23
N ALA A 153 10.54 -8.81 10.82
CA ALA A 153 10.61 -8.29 9.46
C ALA A 153 10.90 -9.35 8.38
N TYR A 154 11.50 -10.48 8.73
CA TYR A 154 11.84 -11.57 7.79
C TYR A 154 10.65 -12.47 7.40
N TYR A 155 9.51 -12.39 8.09
CA TYR A 155 8.35 -13.20 7.71
C TYR A 155 7.76 -12.78 6.37
N GLY A 156 7.33 -13.75 5.56
CA GLY A 156 6.74 -13.51 4.25
C GLY A 156 5.23 -13.28 4.32
N TYR A 157 4.79 -12.03 4.51
CA TYR A 157 3.38 -11.65 4.54
C TYR A 157 2.93 -10.92 3.29
N MET A 158 1.61 -10.80 3.13
CA MET A 158 1.01 -10.02 2.07
C MET A 158 1.16 -8.52 2.34
N GLY A 159 1.21 -7.72 1.30
CA GLY A 159 1.33 -6.29 1.41
C GLY A 159 0.43 -5.52 0.46
N ARG A 160 -0.15 -4.45 0.97
CA ARG A 160 -0.90 -3.44 0.24
C ARG A 160 -0.11 -2.15 0.24
N SER A 161 0.13 -1.65 -0.94
CA SER A 161 0.94 -0.45 -1.12
C SER A 161 0.07 0.76 -1.39
N PRO A 162 0.09 1.79 -0.53
CA PRO A 162 -0.42 3.09 -0.89
C PRO A 162 0.51 3.79 -1.88
N ALA A 163 -0.07 4.60 -2.75
CA ALA A 163 0.63 5.51 -3.63
C ALA A 163 -0.11 6.85 -3.68
N LEU A 164 0.64 7.95 -3.82
CA LEU A 164 0.10 9.26 -4.12
C LEU A 164 0.13 9.47 -5.64
N LEU A 165 -1.06 9.52 -6.26
CA LEU A 165 -1.20 9.74 -7.69
C LEU A 165 -1.53 11.20 -7.98
N SER A 166 -0.83 11.82 -8.95
CA SER A 166 -1.18 13.15 -9.45
C SER A 166 -2.58 13.15 -10.09
N GLU A 167 -3.20 14.31 -10.22
CA GLU A 167 -4.41 14.46 -11.06
C GLU A 167 -4.10 14.04 -12.49
N ILE A 168 -4.45 12.81 -12.84
CA ILE A 168 -4.25 12.28 -14.19
C ILE A 168 -5.49 12.64 -15.00
N CYS A 169 -5.33 13.56 -15.95
CA CYS A 169 -6.42 14.05 -16.80
C CYS A 169 -7.06 12.98 -17.68
N ASN A 170 -6.48 11.79 -17.84
CA ASN A 170 -6.93 10.73 -18.75
C ASN A 170 -6.72 9.32 -18.21
N LEU A 171 -7.19 9.04 -17.01
CA LEU A 171 -7.31 7.63 -16.62
C LEU A 171 -8.40 6.97 -17.48
N GLY A 172 -7.98 5.97 -18.26
CA GLY A 172 -8.91 4.98 -18.81
C GLY A 172 -9.50 4.16 -17.68
N ILE A 173 -10.42 4.73 -16.89
CA ILE A 173 -11.13 3.99 -15.85
C ILE A 173 -12.08 3.04 -16.56
N TYR A 174 -11.68 1.77 -16.66
CA TYR A 174 -12.57 0.72 -17.12
C TYR A 174 -13.45 0.31 -15.93
N PRO A 175 -14.80 0.49 -16.02
CA PRO A 175 -15.69 -0.09 -15.03
C PRO A 175 -15.46 -1.61 -15.03
N ARG A 176 -15.35 -2.21 -13.85
CA ARG A 176 -15.27 -3.67 -13.68
C ARG A 176 -16.36 -4.32 -14.56
N ARG A 177 -15.99 -5.05 -15.60
CA ARG A 177 -16.91 -6.01 -16.22
C ARG A 177 -17.19 -7.06 -15.15
N GLY A 178 -18.42 -7.01 -14.61
CA GLY A 178 -18.88 -7.97 -13.62
C GLY A 178 -18.51 -9.38 -14.08
N ARG A 179 -17.81 -10.13 -13.24
CA ARG A 179 -17.63 -11.58 -13.45
C ARG A 179 -19.04 -12.17 -13.62
N ARG A 180 -19.43 -12.48 -14.87
CA ARG A 180 -20.57 -13.32 -15.12
C ARG A 180 -20.32 -14.62 -14.39
N ARG A 181 -21.02 -14.84 -13.27
CA ARG A 181 -21.13 -16.18 -12.67
C ARG A 181 -21.56 -17.10 -13.80
N ARG A 182 -20.71 -18.02 -14.22
CA ARG A 182 -21.14 -19.15 -15.04
C ARG A 182 -22.18 -19.88 -14.21
N ALA A 183 -23.44 -19.73 -14.61
CA ALA A 183 -24.47 -20.59 -14.12
C ALA A 183 -24.04 -22.03 -14.43
N GLY A 184 -23.79 -22.80 -13.36
CA GLY A 184 -23.54 -24.23 -13.48
C GLY A 184 -24.71 -24.88 -14.19
N ARG A 185 -24.47 -25.56 -15.30
CA ARG A 185 -25.42 -26.57 -15.82
C ARG A 185 -25.45 -27.67 -14.76
N ALA A 186 -26.61 -27.81 -14.16
CA ALA A 186 -26.97 -29.05 -13.45
C ALA A 186 -27.24 -30.18 -14.48
N PRO A 187 -27.02 -31.43 -14.09
CA PRO A 187 -27.15 -32.60 -14.94
C PRO A 187 -28.60 -32.86 -15.41
#